data_ea729c76126d9412a14f261cbdfa8ee0
#
_entry.id   ea729c76126d9412a14f261cbdfa8ee0
#
_cell.length_a   1.000
_cell.length_b   1.000
_cell.length_c   1.000
_cell.angle_alpha   90.00
_cell.angle_beta   90.00
_cell.angle_gamma   90.00
#
_symmetry.space_group_name_H-M   'P 1'
#
loop_
_entity.id
_entity.type
_entity.pdbx_description
1 polymer ?
#
loop_
_entity_poly.entity_id
_entity_poly.type
_entity_poly.pdbx_seq_one_letter_code
_entity_poly.pdbx_strand_id
1 'polypeptide(L)'
;MKTMIRNVLLALPMAVATMLAQPAQAAVRVLACEPEWGALVQELGGSLVDVSVATGALQDPHQVQARPSLIARARNADLVVCTGAELEVGWLPILLQQSGNAKLQPGQPGNFAAADVVRKLDVPARVDRSQGDVHAAGNPHIQTDPRNIALVAAALAVRLQQIDASHAADYAQRQAAFAQRWQQAMARWTAQAASLRGVAVVSQHKAYPYLYDWLGLKEVAVLEPKPGVEPTASHLQGVLASLQATPARMVVYSAYQDPRPAEWLSKNAGIPAVKLPFTVGGTEQAKDLFGLFDDTVGRLVAAGGSR
;
A
#
# COMPACT_ATOMS: atom_id res chain seq x y z
N MET A 1 -8.85 -22.72 -92.43
CA MET A 1 -9.00 -23.17 -91.04
C MET A 1 -8.46 -22.09 -90.13
N LYS A 2 -9.36 -21.31 -89.51
CA LYS A 2 -8.99 -20.21 -88.49
C LYS A 2 -9.37 -20.70 -87.13
N THR A 3 -8.36 -20.93 -86.28
CA THR A 3 -8.52 -21.35 -84.91
C THR A 3 -8.73 -20.11 -84.01
N MET A 4 -9.93 -19.98 -83.41
CA MET A 4 -10.23 -18.95 -82.39
C MET A 4 -9.75 -19.40 -81.05
N ILE A 5 -8.80 -18.64 -80.46
CA ILE A 5 -8.36 -18.78 -79.10
C ILE A 5 -9.30 -17.97 -78.21
N ARG A 6 -10.07 -18.63 -77.33
CA ARG A 6 -10.94 -17.95 -76.26
C ARG A 6 -10.11 -17.72 -75.06
N ASN A 7 -9.84 -16.46 -74.77
CA ASN A 7 -9.26 -16.02 -73.45
C ASN A 7 -10.35 -16.09 -72.40
N VAL A 8 -10.14 -16.96 -71.42
CA VAL A 8 -10.94 -17.01 -70.19
C VAL A 8 -10.22 -16.13 -69.12
N LEU A 9 -10.76 -14.96 -68.84
CA LEU A 9 -10.33 -14.12 -67.72
C LEU A 9 -10.91 -14.72 -66.43
N LEU A 10 -10.06 -15.30 -65.58
CA LEU A 10 -10.40 -15.64 -64.22
C LEU A 10 -10.36 -14.33 -63.35
N ALA A 11 -11.51 -13.86 -62.97
CA ALA A 11 -11.64 -12.80 -61.97
C ALA A 11 -11.46 -13.41 -60.54
N LEU A 12 -10.36 -13.09 -59.88
CA LEU A 12 -10.09 -13.43 -58.48
C LEU A 12 -10.86 -12.46 -57.58
N PRO A 13 -11.75 -12.89 -56.69
CA PRO A 13 -12.39 -11.98 -55.73
C PRO A 13 -11.37 -11.52 -54.68
N MET A 14 -11.06 -10.26 -54.65
CA MET A 14 -10.25 -9.60 -53.65
C MET A 14 -11.09 -9.43 -52.36
N ALA A 15 -10.92 -10.37 -51.40
CA ALA A 15 -11.56 -10.25 -50.08
C ALA A 15 -10.88 -9.10 -49.32
N VAL A 16 -11.54 -7.96 -49.26
CA VAL A 16 -11.14 -6.84 -48.41
C VAL A 16 -11.50 -7.23 -46.98
N ALA A 17 -10.50 -7.65 -46.19
CA ALA A 17 -10.63 -7.82 -44.76
C ALA A 17 -10.76 -6.43 -44.13
N THR A 18 -11.98 -6.00 -43.84
CA THR A 18 -12.24 -4.85 -42.98
C THR A 18 -11.78 -5.17 -41.56
N MET A 19 -10.58 -4.74 -41.21
CA MET A 19 -10.16 -4.66 -39.79
C MET A 19 -11.07 -3.64 -39.11
N LEU A 20 -12.07 -4.14 -38.38
CA LEU A 20 -12.84 -3.34 -37.46
C LEU A 20 -11.87 -2.87 -36.37
N ALA A 21 -11.42 -1.59 -36.46
CA ALA A 21 -10.71 -0.95 -35.38
C ALA A 21 -11.63 -0.95 -34.16
N GLN A 22 -11.37 -1.79 -33.18
CA GLN A 22 -12.07 -1.71 -31.89
C GLN A 22 -11.79 -0.33 -31.32
N PRO A 23 -12.81 0.42 -30.87
CA PRO A 23 -12.59 1.68 -30.19
C PRO A 23 -11.67 1.40 -29.00
N ALA A 24 -10.57 2.13 -28.90
CA ALA A 24 -9.72 2.08 -27.72
C ALA A 24 -10.59 2.47 -26.52
N GLN A 25 -10.90 1.50 -25.67
CA GLN A 25 -11.65 1.75 -24.45
C GLN A 25 -10.78 2.63 -23.54
N ALA A 26 -11.36 3.69 -22.97
CA ALA A 26 -10.62 4.57 -22.08
C ALA A 26 -10.18 3.81 -20.83
N ALA A 27 -8.94 3.98 -20.42
CA ALA A 27 -8.39 3.38 -19.21
C ALA A 27 -9.25 3.71 -17.98
N VAL A 28 -9.38 2.75 -17.05
CA VAL A 28 -10.07 2.95 -15.77
C VAL A 28 -9.29 3.98 -14.95
N ARG A 29 -9.90 5.10 -14.62
CA ARG A 29 -9.29 6.17 -13.82
C ARG A 29 -9.38 5.81 -12.34
N VAL A 30 -8.22 5.63 -11.71
CA VAL A 30 -8.13 5.23 -10.32
C VAL A 30 -7.49 6.34 -9.48
N LEU A 31 -8.14 6.69 -8.37
CA LEU A 31 -7.56 7.49 -7.31
C LEU A 31 -7.15 6.55 -6.17
N ALA A 32 -5.85 6.32 -6.02
CA ALA A 32 -5.31 5.64 -4.85
C ALA A 32 -5.07 6.65 -3.73
N CYS A 33 -5.40 6.30 -2.50
CA CYS A 33 -5.15 7.16 -1.35
C CYS A 33 -3.66 7.20 -1.03
N GLU A 34 -3.00 6.06 -0.96
CA GLU A 34 -1.58 5.91 -0.62
C GLU A 34 -0.79 5.30 -1.79
N PRO A 35 0.54 5.54 -1.84
CA PRO A 35 1.40 5.08 -2.94
C PRO A 35 1.42 3.56 -3.14
N GLU A 36 1.36 2.76 -2.08
CA GLU A 36 1.33 1.30 -2.17
C GLU A 36 0.10 0.78 -2.91
N TRP A 37 -1.06 1.41 -2.70
CA TRP A 37 -2.27 1.03 -3.43
C TRP A 37 -2.21 1.48 -4.89
N GLY A 38 -1.61 2.65 -5.14
CA GLY A 38 -1.33 3.09 -6.51
C GLY A 38 -0.43 2.12 -7.26
N ALA A 39 0.64 1.67 -6.62
CA ALA A 39 1.55 0.67 -7.18
C ALA A 39 0.86 -0.68 -7.41
N LEU A 40 0.01 -1.12 -6.49
CA LEU A 40 -0.75 -2.36 -6.64
C LEU A 40 -1.76 -2.29 -7.79
N VAL A 41 -2.51 -1.19 -7.90
CA VAL A 41 -3.41 -0.97 -9.05
C VAL A 41 -2.64 -1.00 -10.37
N GLN A 42 -1.47 -0.38 -10.42
CA GLN A 42 -0.62 -0.36 -11.61
C GLN A 42 -0.11 -1.76 -12.00
N GLU A 43 0.28 -2.58 -11.02
CA GLU A 43 0.67 -3.99 -11.23
C GLU A 43 -0.48 -4.82 -11.82
N LEU A 44 -1.68 -4.64 -11.29
CA LEU A 44 -2.85 -5.41 -11.71
C LEU A 44 -3.49 -4.90 -13.00
N GLY A 45 -3.41 -3.59 -13.26
CA GLY A 45 -4.08 -2.95 -14.38
C GLY A 45 -3.18 -2.70 -15.60
N GLY A 46 -1.88 -2.44 -15.40
CA GLY A 46 -0.96 -2.09 -16.47
C GLY A 46 -1.44 -0.87 -17.26
N SER A 47 -1.57 -1.01 -18.58
CA SER A 47 -2.06 0.04 -19.48
C SER A 47 -3.60 0.23 -19.47
N LEU A 48 -4.34 -0.64 -18.79
CA LEU A 48 -5.80 -0.58 -18.68
C LEU A 48 -6.26 0.40 -17.59
N VAL A 49 -5.34 0.93 -16.78
CA VAL A 49 -5.64 1.87 -15.69
C VAL A 49 -4.84 3.15 -15.85
N ASP A 50 -5.44 4.27 -15.42
CA ASP A 50 -4.80 5.57 -15.24
C ASP A 50 -4.83 5.91 -13.76
N VAL A 51 -3.67 5.83 -13.10
CA VAL A 51 -3.55 5.89 -11.65
C VAL A 51 -3.06 7.26 -11.20
N SER A 52 -3.81 7.88 -10.31
CA SER A 52 -3.35 9.04 -9.53
C SER A 52 -3.32 8.72 -8.04
N VAL A 53 -2.37 9.28 -7.31
CA VAL A 53 -2.20 9.05 -5.87
C VAL A 53 -2.50 10.34 -5.11
N ALA A 54 -3.20 10.22 -3.98
CA ALA A 54 -3.62 11.36 -3.16
C ALA A 54 -2.50 11.87 -2.25
N THR A 55 -1.72 10.95 -1.66
CA THR A 55 -0.63 11.25 -0.72
C THR A 55 0.74 11.07 -1.35
N GLY A 56 1.73 11.75 -0.82
CA GLY A 56 3.14 11.50 -1.15
C GLY A 56 3.77 10.50 -0.16
N ALA A 57 4.84 9.84 -0.58
CA ALA A 57 5.53 8.83 0.24
C ALA A 57 6.15 9.36 1.55
N LEU A 58 6.42 10.66 1.63
CA LEU A 58 6.96 11.34 2.82
C LEU A 58 5.89 12.21 3.50
N GLN A 59 4.62 11.92 3.27
CA GLN A 59 3.49 12.59 3.88
C GLN A 59 2.77 11.65 4.82
N ASP A 60 2.34 12.17 5.99
CA ASP A 60 1.49 11.43 6.92
C ASP A 60 0.12 11.17 6.27
N PRO A 61 -0.29 9.90 6.07
CA PRO A 61 -1.57 9.57 5.45
C PRO A 61 -2.80 9.92 6.29
N HIS A 62 -2.64 10.12 7.61
CA HIS A 62 -3.73 10.56 8.49
C HIS A 62 -4.11 12.03 8.23
N GLN A 63 -3.17 12.85 7.72
CA GLN A 63 -3.29 14.30 7.61
C GLN A 63 -3.11 14.78 6.18
N VAL A 64 -4.17 14.71 5.39
CA VAL A 64 -4.20 15.18 4.00
C VAL A 64 -5.22 16.29 3.84
N GLN A 65 -4.89 17.29 3.01
CA GLN A 65 -5.82 18.34 2.67
C GLN A 65 -6.60 17.99 1.39
N ALA A 66 -7.93 18.13 1.41
CA ALA A 66 -8.78 17.97 0.24
C ALA A 66 -8.62 19.19 -0.70
N ARG A 67 -7.46 19.30 -1.37
CA ARG A 67 -7.14 20.40 -2.30
C ARG A 67 -8.01 20.33 -3.56
N PRO A 68 -8.28 21.47 -4.25
CA PRO A 68 -9.10 21.49 -5.47
C PRO A 68 -8.64 20.50 -6.56
N SER A 69 -7.33 20.32 -6.72
CA SER A 69 -6.78 19.35 -7.67
C SER A 69 -7.10 17.90 -7.30
N LEU A 70 -7.12 17.57 -6.01
CA LEU A 70 -7.49 16.25 -5.53
C LEU A 70 -8.99 16.00 -5.67
N ILE A 71 -9.82 17.01 -5.36
CA ILE A 71 -11.28 16.95 -5.59
C ILE A 71 -11.59 16.73 -7.08
N ALA A 72 -10.88 17.41 -7.99
CA ALA A 72 -11.05 17.22 -9.43
C ALA A 72 -10.69 15.79 -9.89
N ARG A 73 -9.63 15.19 -9.32
CA ARG A 73 -9.26 13.79 -9.58
C ARG A 73 -10.35 12.84 -9.08
N ALA A 74 -10.83 13.00 -7.86
CA ALA A 74 -11.90 12.19 -7.29
C ALA A 74 -13.21 12.31 -8.12
N ARG A 75 -13.54 13.52 -8.59
CA ARG A 75 -14.72 13.74 -9.44
C ARG A 75 -14.69 12.91 -10.72
N ASN A 76 -13.51 12.74 -11.30
CA ASN A 76 -13.33 12.05 -12.58
C ASN A 76 -12.94 10.57 -12.44
N ALA A 77 -12.68 10.08 -11.23
CA ALA A 77 -12.28 8.70 -11.01
C ALA A 77 -13.45 7.71 -11.17
N ASP A 78 -13.13 6.52 -11.62
CA ASP A 78 -14.05 5.38 -11.72
C ASP A 78 -13.91 4.45 -10.49
N LEU A 79 -12.76 4.50 -9.82
CA LEU A 79 -12.43 3.73 -8.62
C LEU A 79 -11.59 4.58 -7.67
N VAL A 80 -11.90 4.56 -6.38
CA VAL A 80 -11.03 5.00 -5.29
C VAL A 80 -10.53 3.77 -4.52
N VAL A 81 -9.23 3.70 -4.26
CA VAL A 81 -8.58 2.61 -3.51
C VAL A 81 -7.85 3.22 -2.32
N CYS A 82 -8.34 2.97 -1.12
CA CYS A 82 -7.80 3.49 0.13
C CYS A 82 -7.49 2.36 1.10
N THR A 83 -6.72 2.63 2.12
CA THR A 83 -6.49 1.68 3.21
C THR A 83 -7.77 1.35 3.94
N GLY A 84 -8.55 2.34 4.32
CA GLY A 84 -9.71 2.15 5.18
C GLY A 84 -9.31 1.99 6.64
N ALA A 85 -10.16 1.31 7.45
CA ALA A 85 -9.96 1.18 8.89
C ALA A 85 -9.67 2.53 9.58
N GLU A 86 -10.33 3.59 9.11
CA GLU A 86 -10.25 4.97 9.60
C GLU A 86 -8.90 5.68 9.37
N LEU A 87 -7.98 5.14 8.55
CA LEU A 87 -6.72 5.84 8.25
C LEU A 87 -6.99 7.22 7.65
N GLU A 88 -7.89 7.29 6.69
CA GLU A 88 -8.21 8.51 5.93
C GLU A 88 -9.44 9.28 6.50
N VAL A 89 -9.88 8.93 7.71
CA VAL A 89 -11.11 9.49 8.30
C VAL A 89 -11.10 11.03 8.39
N GLY A 90 -9.93 11.63 8.56
CA GLY A 90 -9.76 13.08 8.66
C GLY A 90 -9.98 13.84 7.35
N TRP A 91 -9.94 13.18 6.18
CA TRP A 91 -9.96 13.88 4.89
C TRP A 91 -10.78 13.21 3.78
N LEU A 92 -10.81 11.87 3.72
CA LEU A 92 -11.49 11.15 2.64
C LEU A 92 -13.01 11.42 2.58
N PRO A 93 -13.77 11.45 3.70
CA PRO A 93 -15.19 11.76 3.66
C PRO A 93 -15.49 13.13 3.04
N ILE A 94 -14.70 14.14 3.38
CA ILE A 94 -14.80 15.49 2.82
C ILE A 94 -14.48 15.49 1.33
N LEU A 95 -13.43 14.80 0.92
CA LEU A 95 -13.02 14.64 -0.48
C LEU A 95 -14.15 14.01 -1.31
N LEU A 96 -14.71 12.90 -0.84
CA LEU A 96 -15.78 12.18 -1.54
C LEU A 96 -17.03 13.05 -1.66
N GLN A 97 -17.42 13.74 -0.61
CA GLN A 97 -18.55 14.66 -0.61
C GLN A 97 -18.35 15.80 -1.62
N GLN A 98 -17.19 16.47 -1.58
CA GLN A 98 -16.91 17.62 -2.46
C GLN A 98 -16.68 17.20 -3.92
N SER A 99 -16.28 15.97 -4.18
CA SER A 99 -16.16 15.45 -5.54
C SER A 99 -17.51 15.34 -6.25
N GLY A 100 -18.59 15.10 -5.49
CA GLY A 100 -19.93 14.83 -6.03
C GLY A 100 -20.03 13.55 -6.87
N ASN A 101 -19.01 12.69 -6.83
CA ASN A 101 -18.97 11.45 -7.61
C ASN A 101 -19.72 10.34 -6.89
N ALA A 102 -20.90 10.01 -7.37
CA ALA A 102 -21.75 8.96 -6.78
C ALA A 102 -21.13 7.57 -6.85
N LYS A 103 -20.25 7.30 -7.84
CA LYS A 103 -19.58 5.98 -7.98
C LYS A 103 -18.64 5.68 -6.83
N LEU A 104 -18.04 6.70 -6.21
CA LEU A 104 -17.01 6.56 -5.18
C LEU A 104 -17.57 6.55 -3.75
N GLN A 105 -18.87 6.68 -3.56
CA GLN A 105 -19.46 6.74 -2.22
C GLN A 105 -19.31 5.37 -1.52
N PRO A 106 -19.22 5.34 -0.17
CA PRO A 106 -19.17 4.09 0.59
C PRO A 106 -20.27 3.12 0.17
N GLY A 107 -19.93 1.85 -0.01
CA GLY A 107 -20.83 0.80 -0.47
C GLY A 107 -21.02 0.70 -2.00
N GLN A 108 -20.49 1.63 -2.77
CA GLN A 108 -20.51 1.55 -4.24
C GLN A 108 -19.33 0.73 -4.78
N PRO A 109 -19.48 0.08 -5.96
CA PRO A 109 -18.39 -0.68 -6.59
C PRO A 109 -17.11 0.15 -6.84
N GLY A 110 -17.24 1.45 -7.06
CA GLY A 110 -16.11 2.36 -7.23
C GLY A 110 -15.41 2.77 -5.94
N ASN A 111 -15.83 2.26 -4.77
CA ASN A 111 -15.16 2.46 -3.49
C ASN A 111 -14.55 1.15 -3.00
N PHE A 112 -13.25 1.12 -2.79
CA PHE A 112 -12.53 -0.06 -2.31
C PHE A 112 -11.66 0.31 -1.11
N ALA A 113 -11.97 -0.28 0.04
CA ALA A 113 -11.17 -0.17 1.26
C ALA A 113 -10.36 -1.48 1.44
N ALA A 114 -9.03 -1.37 1.38
CA ALA A 114 -8.12 -2.51 1.45
C ALA A 114 -8.24 -3.29 2.78
N ALA A 115 -8.49 -2.58 3.89
CA ALA A 115 -8.63 -3.19 5.20
C ALA A 115 -9.88 -4.08 5.35
N ASP A 116 -10.86 -3.97 4.45
CA ASP A 116 -12.08 -4.79 4.55
C ASP A 116 -11.83 -6.28 4.26
N VAL A 117 -10.73 -6.59 3.56
CA VAL A 117 -10.39 -7.96 3.16
C VAL A 117 -9.29 -8.60 4.01
N VAL A 118 -8.84 -7.92 5.07
CA VAL A 118 -7.79 -8.43 5.95
C VAL A 118 -8.25 -8.47 7.41
N ARG A 119 -7.63 -9.37 8.19
CA ARG A 119 -7.86 -9.41 9.64
C ARG A 119 -7.14 -8.22 10.29
N LYS A 120 -7.88 -7.36 10.99
CA LYS A 120 -7.30 -6.23 11.71
C LYS A 120 -6.66 -6.69 13.02
N LEU A 121 -5.50 -6.10 13.33
CA LEU A 121 -4.82 -6.21 14.61
C LEU A 121 -5.15 -4.99 15.48
N ASP A 122 -4.84 -5.06 16.77
CA ASP A 122 -4.99 -3.95 17.72
C ASP A 122 -6.41 -3.33 17.73
N VAL A 123 -7.45 -4.15 17.57
CA VAL A 123 -8.83 -3.68 17.69
C VAL A 123 -9.07 -3.28 19.15
N PRO A 124 -9.36 -1.98 19.45
CA PRO A 124 -9.50 -1.53 20.81
C PRO A 124 -10.80 -2.04 21.43
N ALA A 125 -10.76 -2.46 22.70
CA ALA A 125 -11.96 -2.88 23.43
C ALA A 125 -12.93 -1.69 23.68
N ARG A 126 -12.41 -0.47 23.73
CA ARG A 126 -13.16 0.79 23.83
C ARG A 126 -12.43 1.86 23.04
N VAL A 127 -13.20 2.66 22.30
CA VAL A 127 -12.69 3.85 21.63
C VAL A 127 -12.83 5.04 22.57
N ASP A 128 -11.70 5.68 22.86
CA ASP A 128 -11.65 6.91 23.65
C ASP A 128 -10.78 7.92 22.91
N ARG A 129 -11.36 9.02 22.46
CA ARG A 129 -10.67 10.09 21.73
C ARG A 129 -9.55 10.75 22.56
N SER A 130 -9.56 10.61 23.89
CA SER A 130 -8.47 11.08 24.74
C SER A 130 -7.17 10.29 24.54
N GLN A 131 -7.22 9.17 23.82
CA GLN A 131 -6.08 8.29 23.58
C GLN A 131 -5.34 8.55 22.24
N GLY A 132 -5.61 9.69 21.59
CA GLY A 132 -4.97 10.08 20.33
C GLY A 132 -5.67 9.45 19.10
N ASP A 133 -4.90 9.21 18.03
CA ASP A 133 -5.40 8.63 16.77
C ASP A 133 -5.68 7.12 16.90
N VAL A 134 -6.62 6.77 17.75
CA VAL A 134 -7.07 5.38 17.96
C VAL A 134 -8.17 5.06 16.96
N HIS A 135 -7.95 4.04 16.15
CA HIS A 135 -8.87 3.57 15.12
C HIS A 135 -9.81 2.50 15.67
N ALA A 136 -11.12 2.75 15.64
CA ALA A 136 -12.13 1.83 16.15
C ALA A 136 -12.11 0.46 15.46
N ALA A 137 -11.82 0.46 14.16
CA ALA A 137 -11.74 -0.75 13.35
C ALA A 137 -10.47 -1.58 13.55
N GLY A 138 -9.51 -1.09 14.36
CA GLY A 138 -8.19 -1.68 14.55
C GLY A 138 -7.09 -0.93 13.81
N ASN A 139 -5.85 -1.37 13.96
CA ASN A 139 -4.69 -0.71 13.36
C ASN A 139 -4.80 -0.68 11.82
N PRO A 140 -4.71 0.50 11.17
CA PRO A 140 -4.92 0.62 9.74
C PRO A 140 -3.68 0.29 8.89
N HIS A 141 -2.48 0.17 9.47
CA HIS A 141 -1.22 0.04 8.73
C HIS A 141 -1.00 -1.38 8.14
N ILE A 142 -2.04 -1.89 7.49
CA ILE A 142 -2.13 -3.26 6.96
C ILE A 142 -1.10 -3.55 5.86
N GLN A 143 -0.67 -2.51 5.13
CA GLN A 143 0.27 -2.59 4.01
C GLN A 143 1.68 -3.03 4.43
N THR A 144 1.98 -2.98 5.71
CA THR A 144 3.31 -3.36 6.24
C THR A 144 3.53 -4.88 6.30
N ASP A 145 2.51 -5.67 5.98
CA ASP A 145 2.59 -7.13 5.89
C ASP A 145 2.35 -7.59 4.44
N PRO A 146 3.29 -8.28 3.79
CA PRO A 146 3.13 -8.75 2.41
C PRO A 146 2.02 -9.79 2.26
N ARG A 147 1.62 -10.48 3.34
CA ARG A 147 0.49 -11.40 3.34
C ARG A 147 -0.83 -10.66 3.09
N ASN A 148 -0.97 -9.47 3.69
CA ASN A 148 -2.13 -8.59 3.47
C ASN A 148 -2.16 -8.04 2.04
N ILE A 149 -1.01 -7.63 1.50
CA ILE A 149 -0.92 -7.19 0.09
C ILE A 149 -1.43 -8.28 -0.86
N ALA A 150 -1.09 -9.55 -0.62
CA ALA A 150 -1.59 -10.67 -1.42
C ALA A 150 -3.12 -10.80 -1.38
N LEU A 151 -3.74 -10.64 -0.20
CA LEU A 151 -5.20 -10.68 -0.04
C LEU A 151 -5.87 -9.50 -0.75
N VAL A 152 -5.33 -8.31 -0.55
CA VAL A 152 -5.83 -7.08 -1.20
C VAL A 152 -5.71 -7.18 -2.72
N ALA A 153 -4.58 -7.69 -3.23
CA ALA A 153 -4.37 -7.88 -4.67
C ALA A 153 -5.43 -8.78 -5.31
N ALA A 154 -5.77 -9.89 -4.65
CA ALA A 154 -6.82 -10.80 -5.13
C ALA A 154 -8.19 -10.10 -5.16
N ALA A 155 -8.58 -9.40 -4.11
CA ALA A 155 -9.86 -8.71 -4.02
C ALA A 155 -9.94 -7.51 -4.98
N LEU A 156 -8.86 -6.75 -5.11
CA LEU A 156 -8.79 -5.60 -6.00
C LEU A 156 -8.86 -6.02 -7.49
N ALA A 157 -8.24 -7.14 -7.86
CA ALA A 157 -8.37 -7.68 -9.22
C ALA A 157 -9.82 -8.04 -9.56
N VAL A 158 -10.55 -8.64 -8.61
CA VAL A 158 -12.00 -8.90 -8.79
C VAL A 158 -12.77 -7.58 -8.95
N ARG A 159 -12.43 -6.55 -8.18
CA ARG A 159 -13.05 -5.23 -8.31
C ARG A 159 -12.79 -4.60 -9.68
N LEU A 160 -11.57 -4.67 -10.19
CA LEU A 160 -11.23 -4.17 -11.54
C LEU A 160 -12.01 -4.92 -12.62
N GLN A 161 -12.15 -6.26 -12.51
CA GLN A 161 -12.98 -7.06 -13.41
C GLN A 161 -14.47 -6.64 -13.39
N GLN A 162 -14.99 -6.24 -12.23
CA GLN A 162 -16.38 -5.76 -12.10
C GLN A 162 -16.59 -4.39 -12.76
N ILE A 163 -15.60 -3.50 -12.64
CA ILE A 163 -15.67 -2.14 -13.17
C ILE A 163 -15.44 -2.13 -14.68
N ASP A 164 -14.52 -2.95 -15.15
CA ASP A 164 -14.14 -3.09 -16.56
C ASP A 164 -14.25 -4.55 -17.02
N ALA A 165 -15.48 -4.99 -17.19
CA ALA A 165 -15.79 -6.39 -17.53
C ALA A 165 -15.23 -6.82 -18.90
N SER A 166 -14.98 -5.88 -19.81
CA SER A 166 -14.40 -6.18 -21.12
C SER A 166 -12.97 -6.67 -21.05
N HIS A 167 -12.21 -6.28 -20.02
CA HIS A 167 -10.83 -6.70 -19.76
C HIS A 167 -10.70 -7.63 -18.55
N ALA A 168 -11.78 -8.29 -18.13
CA ALA A 168 -11.77 -9.16 -16.95
C ALA A 168 -10.68 -10.25 -17.02
N ALA A 169 -10.45 -10.84 -18.20
CA ALA A 169 -9.42 -11.85 -18.40
C ALA A 169 -8.00 -11.29 -18.23
N ASP A 170 -7.75 -10.06 -18.68
CA ASP A 170 -6.45 -9.40 -18.53
C ASP A 170 -6.12 -9.14 -17.06
N TYR A 171 -7.08 -8.62 -16.28
CA TYR A 171 -6.92 -8.43 -14.84
C TYR A 171 -6.67 -9.74 -14.10
N ALA A 172 -7.39 -10.81 -14.46
CA ALA A 172 -7.18 -12.13 -13.87
C ALA A 172 -5.78 -12.69 -14.18
N GLN A 173 -5.32 -12.55 -15.42
CA GLN A 173 -3.98 -12.99 -15.84
C GLN A 173 -2.88 -12.21 -15.11
N ARG A 174 -3.00 -10.87 -15.01
CA ARG A 174 -2.04 -10.02 -14.31
C ARG A 174 -1.99 -10.34 -12.83
N GLN A 175 -3.15 -10.56 -12.20
CA GLN A 175 -3.23 -10.95 -10.80
C GLN A 175 -2.54 -12.30 -10.55
N ALA A 176 -2.76 -13.30 -11.41
CA ALA A 176 -2.10 -14.60 -11.29
C ALA A 176 -0.57 -14.47 -11.41
N ALA A 177 -0.09 -13.69 -12.37
CA ALA A 177 1.33 -13.42 -12.56
C ALA A 177 1.95 -12.65 -11.37
N PHE A 178 1.24 -11.66 -10.84
CA PHE A 178 1.65 -10.96 -9.62
C PHE A 178 1.72 -11.91 -8.43
N ALA A 179 0.67 -12.69 -8.19
CA ALA A 179 0.59 -13.63 -7.06
C ALA A 179 1.74 -14.63 -7.05
N GLN A 180 2.11 -15.17 -8.21
CA GLN A 180 3.25 -16.09 -8.33
C GLN A 180 4.57 -15.42 -7.94
N ARG A 181 4.87 -14.24 -8.48
CA ARG A 181 6.09 -13.48 -8.15
C ARG A 181 6.09 -13.07 -6.67
N TRP A 182 4.94 -12.64 -6.17
CA TRP A 182 4.77 -12.19 -4.79
C TRP A 182 5.00 -13.30 -3.78
N GLN A 183 4.45 -14.49 -4.05
CA GLN A 183 4.66 -15.68 -3.20
C GLN A 183 6.15 -16.06 -3.12
N GLN A 184 6.87 -16.03 -4.25
CA GLN A 184 8.32 -16.30 -4.28
C GLN A 184 9.09 -15.24 -3.48
N ALA A 185 8.71 -13.97 -3.60
CA ALA A 185 9.31 -12.88 -2.86
C ALA A 185 9.05 -13.00 -1.35
N MET A 186 7.81 -13.31 -0.94
CA MET A 186 7.47 -13.55 0.48
C MET A 186 8.29 -14.68 1.08
N ALA A 187 8.49 -15.79 0.36
CA ALA A 187 9.32 -16.90 0.84
C ALA A 187 10.78 -16.44 1.06
N ARG A 188 11.33 -15.68 0.12
CA ARG A 188 12.68 -15.10 0.21
C ARG A 188 12.81 -14.15 1.40
N TRP A 189 11.89 -13.20 1.56
CA TRP A 189 11.90 -12.24 2.67
C TRP A 189 11.77 -12.93 4.03
N THR A 190 10.89 -13.91 4.15
CA THR A 190 10.69 -14.67 5.39
C THR A 190 11.97 -15.43 5.77
N ALA A 191 12.65 -16.06 4.79
CA ALA A 191 13.92 -16.75 5.03
C ALA A 191 15.03 -15.76 5.42
N GLN A 192 15.11 -14.62 4.74
CA GLN A 192 16.10 -13.57 5.04
C GLN A 192 15.92 -12.99 6.44
N ALA A 193 14.68 -12.82 6.89
CA ALA A 193 14.34 -12.27 8.19
C ALA A 193 14.31 -13.29 9.33
N ALA A 194 14.70 -14.56 9.11
CA ALA A 194 14.57 -15.62 10.11
C ALA A 194 15.29 -15.32 11.43
N SER A 195 16.42 -14.59 11.37
CA SER A 195 17.20 -14.17 12.55
C SER A 195 16.50 -13.09 13.40
N LEU A 196 15.46 -12.45 12.89
CA LEU A 196 14.72 -11.39 13.59
C LEU A 196 13.65 -11.93 14.55
N ARG A 197 13.34 -13.23 14.49
CA ARG A 197 12.31 -13.83 15.34
C ARG A 197 12.64 -13.66 16.83
N GLY A 198 11.71 -13.04 17.55
CA GLY A 198 11.84 -12.75 18.97
C GLY A 198 12.70 -11.52 19.32
N VAL A 199 13.26 -10.84 18.32
CA VAL A 199 14.03 -9.60 18.53
C VAL A 199 13.10 -8.50 19.04
N ALA A 200 13.50 -7.86 20.15
CA ALA A 200 12.78 -6.74 20.74
C ALA A 200 13.10 -5.43 20.03
N VAL A 201 12.06 -4.66 19.74
CA VAL A 201 12.15 -3.37 19.04
C VAL A 201 11.37 -2.28 19.77
N VAL A 202 11.78 -1.03 19.59
CA VAL A 202 11.00 0.15 19.95
C VAL A 202 10.47 0.76 18.66
N SER A 203 9.20 1.17 18.63
CA SER A 203 8.64 1.93 17.50
C SER A 203 8.51 3.40 17.87
N GLN A 204 8.68 4.31 16.91
CA GLN A 204 8.33 5.70 17.12
C GLN A 204 6.82 5.88 17.17
N HIS A 205 6.11 5.41 16.18
CA HIS A 205 4.65 5.31 16.07
C HIS A 205 4.24 3.83 15.97
N LYS A 206 3.02 3.49 16.39
CA LYS A 206 2.50 2.13 16.32
C LYS A 206 2.07 1.75 14.89
N ALA A 207 3.00 1.88 13.94
CA ALA A 207 2.78 1.68 12.52
C ALA A 207 3.03 0.25 12.02
N TYR A 208 3.69 -0.59 12.81
CA TYR A 208 4.23 -1.86 12.30
C TYR A 208 3.71 -3.14 12.98
N PRO A 209 2.52 -3.21 13.60
CA PRO A 209 2.07 -4.42 14.27
C PRO A 209 1.95 -5.62 13.31
N TYR A 210 1.54 -5.38 12.05
CA TYR A 210 1.44 -6.44 11.04
C TYR A 210 2.82 -6.94 10.58
N LEU A 211 3.79 -6.05 10.37
CA LEU A 211 5.18 -6.39 10.08
C LEU A 211 5.78 -7.24 11.20
N TYR A 212 5.52 -6.85 12.45
CA TYR A 212 6.03 -7.56 13.61
C TYR A 212 5.36 -8.93 13.81
N ASP A 213 4.06 -9.03 13.58
CA ASP A 213 3.34 -10.31 13.56
C ASP A 213 3.92 -11.26 12.49
N TRP A 214 4.16 -10.75 11.28
CA TRP A 214 4.74 -11.55 10.21
C TRP A 214 6.15 -12.03 10.51
N LEU A 215 7.04 -11.14 10.97
CA LEU A 215 8.47 -11.45 11.19
C LEU A 215 8.76 -12.04 12.58
N GLY A 216 7.79 -12.03 13.49
CA GLY A 216 7.96 -12.47 14.87
C GLY A 216 8.79 -11.53 15.71
N LEU A 217 8.82 -10.24 15.40
CA LEU A 217 9.44 -9.19 16.21
C LEU A 217 8.57 -8.88 17.44
N LYS A 218 9.19 -8.33 18.49
CA LYS A 218 8.49 -7.97 19.73
C LYS A 218 8.59 -6.46 19.98
N GLU A 219 7.50 -5.73 19.80
CA GLU A 219 7.44 -4.34 20.21
C GLU A 219 7.40 -4.25 21.73
N VAL A 220 8.42 -3.61 22.34
CA VAL A 220 8.55 -3.50 23.80
C VAL A 220 8.28 -2.10 24.32
N ALA A 221 8.31 -1.10 23.46
CA ALA A 221 7.94 0.28 23.78
C ALA A 221 7.59 1.07 22.51
N VAL A 222 6.85 2.17 22.68
CA VAL A 222 6.53 3.14 21.63
C VAL A 222 6.96 4.52 22.12
N LEU A 223 7.59 5.32 21.23
CA LEU A 223 8.07 6.66 21.59
C LEU A 223 6.93 7.67 21.71
N GLU A 224 5.88 7.54 20.91
CA GLU A 224 4.67 8.36 21.10
C GLU A 224 3.92 7.92 22.37
N PRO A 225 3.60 8.84 23.27
CA PRO A 225 2.83 8.53 24.48
C PRO A 225 1.40 8.09 24.16
N LYS A 226 0.89 8.54 23.02
CA LYS A 226 -0.38 8.18 22.40
C LYS A 226 -0.21 8.30 20.89
N PRO A 227 -0.90 7.50 20.05
CA PRO A 227 -0.83 7.62 18.61
C PRO A 227 -1.04 9.06 18.12
N GLY A 228 -0.15 9.56 17.26
CA GLY A 228 -0.20 10.92 16.72
C GLY A 228 0.20 12.04 17.68
N VAL A 229 0.69 11.72 18.89
CA VAL A 229 1.13 12.71 19.87
C VAL A 229 2.64 12.70 20.00
N GLU A 230 3.28 13.83 19.68
CA GLU A 230 4.73 13.99 19.77
C GLU A 230 5.25 13.66 21.18
N PRO A 231 6.37 12.91 21.30
CA PRO A 231 6.93 12.53 22.58
C PRO A 231 7.57 13.72 23.30
N THR A 232 7.26 13.85 24.59
CA THR A 232 7.96 14.80 25.46
C THR A 232 9.33 14.24 25.92
N ALA A 233 10.24 15.12 26.32
CA ALA A 233 11.53 14.71 26.88
C ALA A 233 11.38 13.75 28.09
N SER A 234 10.39 14.04 28.97
CA SER A 234 10.08 13.19 30.14
C SER A 234 9.61 11.78 29.71
N HIS A 235 8.76 11.68 28.68
CA HIS A 235 8.31 10.40 28.17
C HIS A 235 9.46 9.60 27.56
N LEU A 236 10.32 10.24 26.75
CA LEU A 236 11.51 9.59 26.18
C LEU A 236 12.46 9.06 27.28
N GLN A 237 12.66 9.80 28.36
CA GLN A 237 13.43 9.33 29.52
C GLN A 237 12.78 8.10 30.18
N GLY A 238 11.45 8.09 30.30
CA GLY A 238 10.71 6.93 30.80
C GLY A 238 10.89 5.69 29.93
N VAL A 239 10.81 5.85 28.60
CA VAL A 239 11.08 4.76 27.64
C VAL A 239 12.53 4.27 27.79
N LEU A 240 13.51 5.17 27.83
CA LEU A 240 14.92 4.81 28.01
C LEU A 240 15.12 3.99 29.30
N ALA A 241 14.51 4.42 30.41
CA ALA A 241 14.58 3.72 31.69
C ALA A 241 13.96 2.29 31.61
N SER A 242 12.84 2.14 30.91
CA SER A 242 12.18 0.83 30.73
C SER A 242 13.05 -0.19 29.97
N LEU A 243 13.92 0.28 29.09
CA LEU A 243 14.85 -0.57 28.33
C LEU A 243 15.94 -1.22 29.20
N GLN A 244 16.12 -0.77 30.45
CA GLN A 244 17.01 -1.46 31.40
C GLN A 244 16.45 -2.83 31.80
N ALA A 245 15.12 -2.95 31.94
CA ALA A 245 14.45 -4.20 32.28
C ALA A 245 14.10 -5.03 31.02
N THR A 246 13.82 -4.36 29.91
CA THR A 246 13.41 -5.02 28.66
C THR A 246 14.23 -4.44 27.50
N PRO A 247 15.48 -4.90 27.31
CA PRO A 247 16.36 -4.36 26.28
C PRO A 247 15.82 -4.56 24.86
N ALA A 248 15.88 -3.50 24.05
CA ALA A 248 15.58 -3.55 22.62
C ALA A 248 16.86 -3.59 21.79
N ARG A 249 16.77 -4.10 20.57
CA ARG A 249 17.89 -4.18 19.62
C ARG A 249 17.96 -3.01 18.67
N MET A 250 16.85 -2.33 18.46
CA MET A 250 16.73 -1.17 17.54
C MET A 250 15.52 -0.33 17.89
N VAL A 251 15.51 0.91 17.43
CA VAL A 251 14.32 1.77 17.36
C VAL A 251 13.94 2.00 15.90
N VAL A 252 12.67 1.78 15.56
CA VAL A 252 12.12 1.84 14.20
C VAL A 252 11.27 3.09 14.04
N TYR A 253 11.42 3.80 12.93
CA TYR A 253 10.59 4.96 12.56
C TYR A 253 10.30 4.97 11.05
N SER A 254 9.18 5.59 10.67
CA SER A 254 8.74 5.71 9.27
C SER A 254 9.45 6.87 8.56
N ALA A 255 9.67 6.74 7.26
CA ALA A 255 10.40 7.73 6.47
C ALA A 255 9.73 9.12 6.44
N TYR A 256 8.42 9.21 6.70
CA TYR A 256 7.69 10.49 6.77
C TYR A 256 7.78 11.17 8.14
N GLN A 257 8.23 10.45 9.19
CA GLN A 257 8.30 10.96 10.55
C GLN A 257 9.55 11.80 10.80
N ASP A 258 9.49 12.70 11.78
CA ASP A 258 10.65 13.39 12.33
C ASP A 258 11.59 12.37 12.98
N PRO A 259 12.86 12.25 12.55
CA PRO A 259 13.79 11.26 13.09
C PRO A 259 14.29 11.58 14.50
N ARG A 260 14.16 12.82 14.98
CA ARG A 260 14.78 13.29 16.23
C ARG A 260 14.45 12.44 17.47
N PRO A 261 13.20 11.99 17.70
CA PRO A 261 12.92 11.13 18.85
C PRO A 261 13.63 9.77 18.78
N ALA A 262 13.61 9.13 17.60
CA ALA A 262 14.28 7.86 17.37
C ALA A 262 15.81 7.98 17.48
N GLU A 263 16.40 9.05 16.91
CA GLU A 263 17.83 9.34 17.00
C GLU A 263 18.27 9.64 18.44
N TRP A 264 17.44 10.37 19.20
CA TRP A 264 17.70 10.61 20.60
C TRP A 264 17.75 9.31 21.41
N LEU A 265 16.76 8.41 21.23
CA LEU A 265 16.77 7.11 21.89
C LEU A 265 17.95 6.27 21.45
N SER A 266 18.25 6.23 20.17
CA SER A 266 19.39 5.53 19.58
C SER A 266 20.70 5.90 20.28
N LYS A 267 20.95 7.21 20.39
CA LYS A 267 22.16 7.73 21.01
C LYS A 267 22.25 7.37 22.50
N ASN A 268 21.16 7.45 23.25
CA ASN A 268 21.15 7.27 24.71
C ASN A 268 21.09 5.78 25.12
N ALA A 269 20.45 4.94 24.31
CA ALA A 269 20.35 3.49 24.56
C ALA A 269 21.46 2.68 23.88
N GLY A 270 22.23 3.28 22.96
CA GLY A 270 23.28 2.57 22.20
C GLY A 270 22.73 1.54 21.21
N ILE A 271 21.53 1.76 20.68
CA ILE A 271 20.86 0.90 19.70
C ILE A 271 20.65 1.64 18.37
N PRO A 272 20.69 0.97 17.19
CA PRO A 272 20.49 1.67 15.92
C PRO A 272 19.08 2.23 15.77
N ALA A 273 18.96 3.44 15.17
CA ALA A 273 17.73 3.99 14.66
C ALA A 273 17.52 3.54 13.21
N VAL A 274 16.44 2.83 12.95
CA VAL A 274 16.15 2.21 11.66
C VAL A 274 14.99 2.94 10.99
N LYS A 275 15.33 3.70 9.93
CA LYS A 275 14.31 4.32 9.07
C LYS A 275 13.74 3.29 8.10
N LEU A 276 12.45 3.02 8.16
CA LEU A 276 11.74 2.17 7.21
C LEU A 276 10.99 3.00 6.16
N PRO A 277 10.87 2.52 4.91
CA PRO A 277 10.18 3.25 3.85
C PRO A 277 8.70 3.54 4.14
N PHE A 278 8.02 2.69 4.89
CA PHE A 278 6.59 2.72 5.20
C PHE A 278 5.67 2.49 4.00
N THR A 279 5.94 3.14 2.86
CA THR A 279 5.21 3.02 1.59
C THR A 279 6.17 3.08 0.41
N VAL A 280 5.65 2.80 -0.79
CA VAL A 280 6.39 2.94 -2.05
C VAL A 280 6.85 4.39 -2.24
N GLY A 281 8.14 4.57 -2.52
CA GLY A 281 8.78 5.89 -2.65
C GLY A 281 9.29 6.48 -1.32
N GLY A 282 9.08 5.82 -0.17
CA GLY A 282 9.57 6.31 1.12
C GLY A 282 11.08 6.30 1.28
N THR A 283 11.77 5.49 0.48
CA THR A 283 13.24 5.49 0.32
C THR A 283 13.58 5.31 -1.16
N GLU A 284 14.83 5.56 -1.53
CA GLU A 284 15.30 5.39 -2.91
C GLU A 284 15.21 3.95 -3.41
N GLN A 285 15.29 2.96 -2.51
CA GLN A 285 15.20 1.54 -2.82
C GLN A 285 13.75 1.06 -2.95
N ALA A 286 12.82 1.68 -2.23
CA ALA A 286 11.39 1.33 -2.23
C ALA A 286 10.64 1.88 -3.46
N LYS A 287 11.12 1.58 -4.68
CA LYS A 287 10.58 2.14 -5.94
C LYS A 287 9.25 1.53 -6.36
N ASP A 288 8.97 0.33 -5.90
CA ASP A 288 7.75 -0.44 -6.14
C ASP A 288 7.43 -1.31 -4.92
N LEU A 289 6.39 -2.13 -5.00
CA LEU A 289 5.98 -3.00 -3.89
C LEU A 289 7.06 -4.03 -3.51
N PHE A 290 7.80 -4.56 -4.46
CA PHE A 290 8.87 -5.52 -4.17
C PHE A 290 10.04 -4.83 -3.49
N GLY A 291 10.48 -3.68 -4.02
CA GLY A 291 11.52 -2.84 -3.43
C GLY A 291 11.15 -2.33 -2.04
N LEU A 292 9.86 -2.05 -1.77
CA LEU A 292 9.38 -1.68 -0.44
C LEU A 292 9.72 -2.74 0.60
N PHE A 293 9.45 -4.02 0.31
CA PHE A 293 9.74 -5.12 1.25
C PHE A 293 11.20 -5.57 1.22
N ASP A 294 11.87 -5.53 0.07
CA ASP A 294 13.31 -5.78 -0.03
C ASP A 294 14.09 -4.81 0.88
N ASP A 295 13.77 -3.51 0.82
CA ASP A 295 14.42 -2.47 1.65
C ASP A 295 14.03 -2.58 3.12
N THR A 296 12.73 -2.81 3.42
CA THR A 296 12.25 -2.99 4.79
C THR A 296 12.96 -4.15 5.50
N VAL A 297 12.96 -5.33 4.87
CA VAL A 297 13.59 -6.53 5.44
C VAL A 297 15.11 -6.35 5.53
N GLY A 298 15.74 -5.80 4.48
CA GLY A 298 17.17 -5.56 4.45
C GLY A 298 17.64 -4.65 5.60
N ARG A 299 16.94 -3.54 5.86
CA ARG A 299 17.26 -2.60 6.94
C ARG A 299 17.10 -3.25 8.33
N LEU A 300 16.02 -4.00 8.54
CA LEU A 300 15.78 -4.68 9.81
C LEU A 300 16.84 -5.77 10.08
N VAL A 301 17.19 -6.57 9.08
CA VAL A 301 18.21 -7.62 9.19
C VAL A 301 19.58 -7.02 9.48
N ALA A 302 19.95 -5.95 8.78
CA ALA A 302 21.22 -5.23 9.00
C ALA A 302 21.33 -4.72 10.45
N ALA A 303 20.25 -4.14 10.97
CA ALA A 303 20.22 -3.63 12.35
C ALA A 303 20.13 -4.73 13.42
N GLY A 304 19.35 -5.80 13.16
CA GLY A 304 19.17 -6.92 14.09
C GLY A 304 20.38 -7.86 14.19
N GLY A 305 21.15 -7.97 13.10
CA GLY A 305 22.35 -8.84 13.03
C GLY A 305 23.63 -8.23 13.60
N SER A 306 23.66 -6.93 13.88
CA SER A 306 24.81 -6.26 14.50
C SER A 306 24.92 -6.67 15.97
N ARG A 307 25.88 -7.54 16.30
CA ARG A 307 26.28 -7.89 17.69
C ARG A 307 27.33 -6.90 18.19
#